data_6d6287dde54e4dd910874ecb3e21790f
#
_entry.id   6d6287dde54e4dd910874ecb3e21790f
#
_cell.length_a   1.000
_cell.length_b   1.000
_cell.length_c   1.000
_cell.angle_alpha   90.00
_cell.angle_beta   90.00
_cell.angle_gamma   90.00
#
_symmetry.space_group_name_H-M   'P 1'
#
loop_
_entity.id
_entity.type
_entity.pdbx_description
1 polymer ?
#
loop_
_entity_poly.entity_id
_entity_poly.type
_entity_poly.pdbx_seq_one_letter_code
_entity_poly.pdbx_strand_id
1 'polypeptide(L)'
;MDSFTPDEHAIPLSLPCVQGPAHARLHGQLSLHPAAPGLVVLAYAAPALDAREHVLAGSLRHAGLSTLAIDLVAREEEHYPDLHNNVPLLARRLVDVLDLIKTRMLMGELQTLPFGLCAAHATSPVAVRVAALRDHDIAAVVCRGGLIDLAGLLYLRTLEAPLLQLVEENDAAQLAAARRAQKELQALSTVRTIPEIGFEIAGSAGFEAAARETTQWFCKHFARHASSTAKR
;
A
#
# COMPACT_ATOMS: atom_id res chain seq x y z
N MET A 1 11.99 10.53 23.10
CA MET A 1 10.94 9.53 23.42
C MET A 1 9.63 10.24 23.17
N ASP A 2 9.32 10.45 21.88
CA ASP A 2 8.10 11.16 21.50
C ASP A 2 6.93 10.22 21.68
N SER A 3 6.06 10.57 22.61
CA SER A 3 4.83 9.84 22.88
C SER A 3 3.98 9.84 21.61
N PHE A 4 3.73 8.65 21.11
CA PHE A 4 2.80 8.37 20.02
C PHE A 4 1.41 8.89 20.41
N THR A 5 1.06 10.08 19.94
CA THR A 5 -0.31 10.58 20.03
C THR A 5 -1.14 9.93 18.94
N PRO A 6 -2.23 9.22 19.26
CA PRO A 6 -3.16 8.76 18.25
C PRO A 6 -3.63 9.96 17.42
N ASP A 7 -3.78 9.75 16.12
CA ASP A 7 -4.28 10.79 15.22
C ASP A 7 -5.73 11.14 15.60
N GLU A 8 -5.93 12.29 16.22
CA GLU A 8 -7.26 12.76 16.67
C GLU A 8 -8.27 12.94 15.53
N HIS A 9 -7.79 12.91 14.28
CA HIS A 9 -8.59 13.11 13.06
C HIS A 9 -8.78 11.83 12.23
N ALA A 10 -8.38 10.68 12.76
CA ALA A 10 -8.52 9.43 12.04
C ALA A 10 -9.96 8.90 12.09
N ILE A 11 -10.52 8.65 10.92
CA ILE A 11 -11.87 8.10 10.75
C ILE A 11 -11.76 6.58 10.73
N PRO A 12 -12.33 5.87 11.72
CA PRO A 12 -12.33 4.41 11.67
C PRO A 12 -13.22 3.92 10.53
N LEU A 13 -12.71 2.97 9.76
CA LEU A 13 -13.45 2.29 8.70
C LEU A 13 -13.71 0.85 9.11
N SER A 14 -14.94 0.41 8.90
CA SER A 14 -15.34 -0.97 9.09
C SER A 14 -16.18 -1.40 7.88
N LEU A 15 -15.65 -2.31 7.08
CA LEU A 15 -16.22 -2.73 5.81
C LEU A 15 -16.68 -4.18 5.86
N PRO A 16 -17.87 -4.53 5.33
CA PRO A 16 -18.28 -5.91 5.23
C PRO A 16 -17.27 -6.68 4.35
N CYS A 17 -16.86 -7.85 4.81
CA CYS A 17 -15.98 -8.73 4.04
C CYS A 17 -16.84 -9.53 3.06
N VAL A 18 -16.79 -9.19 1.77
CA VAL A 18 -17.66 -9.77 0.74
C VAL A 18 -17.40 -11.28 0.53
N GLN A 19 -16.22 -11.76 0.89
CA GLN A 19 -15.84 -13.18 0.79
C GLN A 19 -15.23 -13.68 2.11
N GLY A 20 -16.07 -13.85 3.09
CA GLY A 20 -15.69 -14.34 4.42
C GLY A 20 -16.94 -14.78 5.19
N PRO A 21 -16.79 -15.13 6.46
CA PRO A 21 -17.94 -15.38 7.34
C PRO A 21 -18.92 -14.20 7.30
N ALA A 22 -20.23 -14.48 7.40
CA ALA A 22 -21.30 -13.49 7.23
C ALA A 22 -21.19 -12.23 8.10
N HIS A 23 -20.37 -12.26 9.14
CA HIS A 23 -20.13 -11.15 10.07
C HIS A 23 -18.71 -10.58 10.00
N ALA A 24 -17.85 -11.12 9.12
CA ALA A 24 -16.47 -10.69 9.01
C ALA A 24 -16.40 -9.26 8.45
N ARG A 25 -15.59 -8.43 9.07
CA ARG A 25 -15.39 -7.03 8.67
C ARG A 25 -13.91 -6.71 8.57
N LEU A 26 -13.56 -6.04 7.49
CA LEU A 26 -12.24 -5.43 7.35
C LEU A 26 -12.19 -4.15 8.17
N HIS A 27 -11.10 -3.93 8.87
CA HIS A 27 -10.90 -2.76 9.70
C HIS A 27 -9.77 -1.90 9.15
N GLY A 28 -9.99 -0.59 9.15
CA GLY A 28 -9.00 0.37 8.67
C GLY A 28 -9.12 1.71 9.36
N GLN A 29 -8.20 2.57 9.04
CA GLN A 29 -8.10 3.93 9.57
C GLN A 29 -7.81 4.90 8.42
N LEU A 30 -8.75 5.81 8.17
CA LEU A 30 -8.65 6.85 7.15
C LEU A 30 -8.26 8.17 7.82
N SER A 31 -7.17 8.78 7.37
CA SER A 31 -6.73 10.10 7.81
C SER A 31 -6.62 11.01 6.59
N LEU A 32 -7.39 12.09 6.58
CA LEU A 32 -7.48 13.02 5.46
C LEU A 32 -6.67 14.27 5.75
N HIS A 33 -5.93 14.74 4.75
CA HIS A 33 -5.27 16.04 4.76
C HIS A 33 -5.95 16.96 3.74
N PRO A 34 -6.37 18.18 4.10
CA PRO A 34 -7.21 19.03 3.24
C PRO A 34 -6.59 19.38 1.88
N ALA A 35 -5.27 19.47 1.82
CA ALA A 35 -4.53 19.80 0.58
C ALA A 35 -3.71 18.62 0.05
N ALA A 36 -4.12 17.37 0.36
CA ALA A 36 -3.37 16.20 -0.08
C ALA A 36 -3.36 16.09 -1.62
N PRO A 37 -2.21 15.82 -2.23
CA PRO A 37 -2.14 15.54 -3.67
C PRO A 37 -2.56 14.11 -4.03
N GLY A 38 -2.77 13.23 -3.03
CA GLY A 38 -3.17 11.84 -3.21
C GLY A 38 -3.45 11.12 -1.89
N LEU A 39 -4.09 9.97 -2.01
CA LEU A 39 -4.41 9.06 -0.90
C LEU A 39 -3.55 7.80 -0.99
N VAL A 40 -2.67 7.59 -0.01
CA VAL A 40 -1.88 6.37 0.09
C VAL A 40 -2.66 5.31 0.88
N VAL A 41 -2.94 4.18 0.23
CA VAL A 41 -3.55 3.01 0.85
C VAL A 41 -2.44 2.06 1.30
N LEU A 42 -2.28 1.93 2.60
CA LEU A 42 -1.37 0.96 3.24
C LEU A 42 -2.15 -0.33 3.46
N ALA A 43 -1.88 -1.32 2.62
CA ALA A 43 -2.56 -2.61 2.66
C ALA A 43 -1.71 -3.66 3.36
N TYR A 44 -2.25 -4.30 4.38
CA TYR A 44 -1.58 -5.37 5.10
C TYR A 44 -2.54 -6.55 5.32
N ALA A 45 -1.96 -7.66 5.71
CA ALA A 45 -2.66 -8.88 6.07
C ALA A 45 -2.03 -9.42 7.36
N ALA A 46 -2.26 -8.70 8.46
CA ALA A 46 -1.73 -9.03 9.77
C ALA A 46 -2.77 -8.73 10.86
N PRO A 47 -2.80 -9.49 11.95
CA PRO A 47 -3.88 -9.43 12.94
C PRO A 47 -3.94 -8.17 13.78
N ALA A 48 -3.13 -7.18 13.52
CA ALA A 48 -3.24 -5.84 14.11
C ALA A 48 -2.44 -4.85 13.27
N LEU A 49 -2.89 -3.60 13.23
CA LEU A 49 -2.07 -2.47 12.78
C LEU A 49 -0.78 -2.47 13.60
N ASP A 50 0.29 -2.99 13.00
CA ASP A 50 1.60 -2.97 13.61
C ASP A 50 2.00 -1.52 13.88
N ALA A 51 2.65 -1.27 15.00
CA ALA A 51 3.19 0.05 15.36
C ALA A 51 4.03 0.65 14.23
N ARG A 52 4.67 -0.18 13.41
CA ARG A 52 5.44 0.21 12.22
C ARG A 52 4.60 0.88 11.15
N GLU A 53 3.44 0.31 10.84
CA GLU A 53 2.55 0.86 9.83
C GLU A 53 1.95 2.20 10.28
N HIS A 54 1.72 2.36 11.58
CA HIS A 54 1.33 3.65 12.15
C HIS A 54 2.43 4.71 12.01
N VAL A 55 3.68 4.35 12.24
CA VAL A 55 4.82 5.28 12.06
C VAL A 55 4.98 5.65 10.60
N LEU A 56 4.86 4.69 9.67
CA LEU A 56 4.89 4.98 8.23
C LEU A 56 3.72 5.88 7.81
N ALA A 57 2.51 5.56 8.24
CA ALA A 57 1.34 6.40 7.99
C ALA A 57 1.55 7.82 8.53
N GLY A 58 2.14 7.95 9.74
CA GLY A 58 2.53 9.22 10.32
C GLY A 58 3.51 9.99 9.45
N SER A 59 4.54 9.34 8.93
CA SER A 59 5.54 9.95 8.03
C SER A 59 4.90 10.46 6.72
N LEU A 60 3.97 9.69 6.15
CA LEU A 60 3.23 10.09 4.96
C LEU A 60 2.33 11.31 5.22
N ARG A 61 1.62 11.32 6.36
CA ARG A 61 0.78 12.46 6.76
C ARG A 61 1.60 13.73 7.03
N HIS A 62 2.77 13.60 7.66
CA HIS A 62 3.71 14.71 7.84
C HIS A 62 4.16 15.33 6.52
N ALA A 63 4.22 14.53 5.47
CA ALA A 63 4.51 15.00 4.12
C ALA A 63 3.26 15.57 3.38
N GLY A 64 2.13 15.71 4.05
CA GLY A 64 0.90 16.26 3.49
C GLY A 64 0.07 15.29 2.66
N LEU A 65 0.27 13.97 2.81
CA LEU A 65 -0.50 12.94 2.11
C LEU A 65 -1.69 12.49 2.97
N SER A 66 -2.81 12.18 2.34
CA SER A 66 -3.88 11.41 2.97
C SER A 66 -3.48 9.94 3.05
N THR A 67 -3.93 9.23 4.08
CA THR A 67 -3.61 7.81 4.28
C THR A 67 -4.84 6.99 4.62
N LEU A 68 -4.91 5.79 4.07
CA LEU A 68 -5.84 4.73 4.50
C LEU A 68 -5.02 3.51 4.87
N ALA A 69 -4.95 3.20 6.14
CA ALA A 69 -4.37 1.96 6.63
C ALA A 69 -5.49 0.91 6.74
N ILE A 70 -5.36 -0.24 6.08
CA ILE A 70 -6.41 -1.26 6.00
C ILE A 70 -5.87 -2.66 6.16
N ASP A 71 -6.45 -3.44 7.08
CA ASP A 71 -6.21 -4.87 7.18
C ASP A 71 -7.13 -5.62 6.22
N LEU A 72 -6.54 -6.46 5.38
CA LEU A 72 -7.25 -7.26 4.39
C LEU A 72 -7.71 -8.62 4.94
N VAL A 73 -7.34 -8.95 6.19
CA VAL A 73 -7.80 -10.14 6.92
C VAL A 73 -8.70 -9.69 8.05
N ALA A 74 -9.91 -10.23 8.10
CA ALA A 74 -10.84 -9.93 9.17
C ALA A 74 -10.40 -10.62 10.47
N ARG A 75 -10.72 -10.03 11.62
CA ARG A 75 -10.37 -10.59 12.94
C ARG A 75 -10.92 -12.00 13.14
N GLU A 76 -12.09 -12.27 12.60
CA GLU A 76 -12.75 -13.56 12.65
C GLU A 76 -12.01 -14.64 11.84
N GLU A 77 -11.09 -14.21 10.98
CA GLU A 77 -10.32 -15.07 10.08
C GLU A 77 -8.85 -15.26 10.50
N GLU A 78 -8.42 -14.61 11.57
CA GLU A 78 -7.02 -14.66 12.06
C GLU A 78 -6.50 -16.07 12.32
N HIS A 79 -7.38 -17.02 12.61
CA HIS A 79 -7.00 -18.43 12.83
C HIS A 79 -6.73 -19.21 11.53
N TYR A 80 -6.89 -18.61 10.37
CA TYR A 80 -6.64 -19.24 9.08
C TYR A 80 -5.36 -18.68 8.43
N PRO A 81 -4.17 -19.23 8.75
CA PRO A 81 -2.89 -18.68 8.29
C PRO A 81 -2.75 -18.63 6.76
N ASP A 82 -3.42 -19.52 6.04
CA ASP A 82 -3.40 -19.56 4.57
C ASP A 82 -4.03 -18.31 3.93
N LEU A 83 -4.92 -17.61 4.64
CA LEU A 83 -5.56 -16.41 4.12
C LEU A 83 -4.57 -15.26 3.96
N HIS A 84 -3.56 -15.16 4.83
CA HIS A 84 -2.54 -14.10 4.78
C HIS A 84 -1.71 -14.13 3.49
N ASN A 85 -1.65 -15.27 2.83
CA ASN A 85 -0.92 -15.47 1.58
C ASN A 85 -1.84 -15.68 0.36
N ASN A 86 -3.16 -15.57 0.53
CA ASN A 86 -4.12 -15.75 -0.56
C ASN A 86 -4.23 -14.50 -1.43
N VAL A 87 -3.25 -14.30 -2.32
CA VAL A 87 -3.16 -13.13 -3.19
C VAL A 87 -4.47 -12.85 -3.96
N PRO A 88 -5.15 -13.84 -4.59
CA PRO A 88 -6.42 -13.60 -5.28
C PRO A 88 -7.53 -13.04 -4.37
N LEU A 89 -7.69 -13.60 -3.17
CA LEU A 89 -8.68 -13.15 -2.20
C LEU A 89 -8.39 -11.74 -1.70
N LEU A 90 -7.15 -11.52 -1.24
CA LEU A 90 -6.73 -10.22 -0.70
C LEU A 90 -6.79 -9.12 -1.78
N ALA A 91 -6.46 -9.44 -3.03
CA ALA A 91 -6.59 -8.50 -4.14
C ALA A 91 -8.06 -8.09 -4.37
N ARG A 92 -9.00 -9.03 -4.33
CA ARG A 92 -10.42 -8.71 -4.44
C ARG A 92 -10.88 -7.78 -3.32
N ARG A 93 -10.52 -8.10 -2.07
CA ARG A 93 -10.84 -7.25 -0.91
C ARG A 93 -10.27 -5.85 -1.04
N LEU A 94 -9.04 -5.72 -1.51
CA LEU A 94 -8.44 -4.40 -1.74
C LEU A 94 -9.18 -3.64 -2.86
N VAL A 95 -9.62 -4.30 -3.92
CA VAL A 95 -10.47 -3.69 -4.97
C VAL A 95 -11.78 -3.18 -4.35
N ASP A 96 -12.47 -3.99 -3.55
CA ASP A 96 -13.73 -3.60 -2.90
C ASP A 96 -13.54 -2.37 -1.99
N VAL A 97 -12.41 -2.28 -1.27
CA VAL A 97 -12.04 -1.11 -0.46
C VAL A 97 -11.85 0.13 -1.33
N LEU A 98 -11.10 0.02 -2.43
CA LEU A 98 -10.88 1.15 -3.35
C LEU A 98 -12.19 1.61 -4.00
N ASP A 99 -13.06 0.68 -4.38
CA ASP A 99 -14.36 1.00 -4.95
C ASP A 99 -15.26 1.75 -3.98
N LEU A 100 -15.25 1.36 -2.71
CA LEU A 100 -16.00 2.09 -1.69
C LEU A 100 -15.47 3.52 -1.50
N ILE A 101 -14.14 3.68 -1.37
CA ILE A 101 -13.54 5.01 -1.22
C ILE A 101 -13.84 5.88 -2.45
N LYS A 102 -13.70 5.31 -3.65
CA LYS A 102 -14.02 6.01 -4.89
C LYS A 102 -15.49 6.42 -4.97
N THR A 103 -16.40 5.56 -4.52
CA THR A 103 -17.83 5.88 -4.45
C THR A 103 -18.07 7.06 -3.51
N ARG A 104 -17.45 7.11 -2.34
CA ARG A 104 -17.55 8.26 -1.42
C ARG A 104 -16.98 9.55 -2.00
N MET A 105 -15.88 9.45 -2.78
CA MET A 105 -15.33 10.59 -3.53
C MET A 105 -16.34 11.09 -4.58
N LEU A 106 -16.98 10.19 -5.33
CA LEU A 106 -17.98 10.54 -6.33
C LEU A 106 -19.25 11.16 -5.73
N MET A 107 -19.63 10.75 -4.51
CA MET A 107 -20.74 11.33 -3.75
C MET A 107 -20.39 12.69 -3.12
N GLY A 108 -19.15 13.15 -3.22
CA GLY A 108 -18.69 14.39 -2.58
C GLY A 108 -18.45 14.29 -1.07
N GLU A 109 -18.50 13.09 -0.49
CA GLU A 109 -18.21 12.84 0.92
C GLU A 109 -16.71 12.93 1.21
N LEU A 110 -15.88 12.66 0.23
CA LEU A 110 -14.43 12.73 0.28
C LEU A 110 -13.90 13.54 -0.90
N GLN A 111 -12.74 14.18 -0.70
CA GLN A 111 -12.02 14.82 -1.79
C GLN A 111 -11.62 13.77 -2.84
N THR A 112 -11.78 14.08 -4.12
CA THR A 112 -11.32 13.23 -5.21
C THR A 112 -9.79 13.26 -5.30
N LEU A 113 -9.16 12.13 -5.01
CA LEU A 113 -7.71 11.97 -4.97
C LEU A 113 -7.29 10.73 -5.77
N PRO A 114 -6.14 10.77 -6.46
CA PRO A 114 -5.53 9.55 -7.00
C PRO A 114 -5.04 8.66 -5.86
N PHE A 115 -5.04 7.33 -6.09
CA PHE A 115 -4.54 6.37 -5.12
C PHE A 115 -3.06 6.08 -5.31
N GLY A 116 -2.34 5.90 -4.20
CA GLY A 116 -1.06 5.21 -4.14
C GLY A 116 -1.24 3.92 -3.35
N LEU A 117 -0.63 2.82 -3.77
CA LEU A 117 -0.66 1.56 -3.02
C LEU A 117 0.68 1.32 -2.34
N CYS A 118 0.67 1.12 -1.03
CA CYS A 118 1.82 0.74 -0.23
C CYS A 118 1.56 -0.61 0.43
N ALA A 119 2.43 -1.56 0.20
CA ALA A 119 2.29 -2.93 0.72
C ALA A 119 3.62 -3.46 1.22
N ALA A 120 3.57 -4.47 2.09
CA ALA A 120 4.76 -5.13 2.62
C ALA A 120 4.62 -6.65 2.58
N HIS A 121 5.72 -7.35 2.32
CA HIS A 121 5.81 -8.81 2.37
C HIS A 121 4.69 -9.52 1.57
N ALA A 122 3.80 -10.26 2.25
CA ALA A 122 2.74 -11.04 1.62
C ALA A 122 1.73 -10.20 0.82
N THR A 123 1.56 -8.91 1.16
CA THR A 123 0.65 -8.01 0.45
C THR A 123 1.29 -7.28 -0.74
N SER A 124 2.61 -7.36 -0.92
CA SER A 124 3.29 -6.78 -2.08
C SER A 124 2.76 -7.30 -3.44
N PRO A 125 2.59 -8.62 -3.66
CA PRO A 125 1.96 -9.11 -4.88
C PRO A 125 0.49 -8.71 -5.00
N VAL A 126 -0.22 -8.52 -3.89
CA VAL A 126 -1.61 -8.01 -3.88
C VAL A 126 -1.68 -6.61 -4.46
N ALA A 127 -0.81 -5.70 -3.98
CA ALA A 127 -0.77 -4.32 -4.47
C ALA A 127 -0.43 -4.25 -5.97
N VAL A 128 0.53 -5.04 -6.44
CA VAL A 128 0.89 -5.12 -7.87
C VAL A 128 -0.30 -5.61 -8.71
N ARG A 129 -0.97 -6.68 -8.26
CA ARG A 129 -2.14 -7.23 -8.95
C ARG A 129 -3.29 -6.24 -9.03
N VAL A 130 -3.58 -5.54 -7.94
CA VAL A 130 -4.65 -4.53 -7.91
C VAL A 130 -4.29 -3.32 -8.76
N ALA A 131 -3.05 -2.85 -8.72
CA ALA A 131 -2.60 -1.74 -9.55
C ALA A 131 -2.70 -2.07 -11.05
N ALA A 132 -2.39 -3.30 -11.45
CA ALA A 132 -2.56 -3.74 -12.84
C ALA A 132 -4.02 -3.89 -13.27
N LEU A 133 -4.95 -4.12 -12.33
CA LEU A 133 -6.40 -4.17 -12.59
C LEU A 133 -7.05 -2.77 -12.61
N ARG A 134 -6.40 -1.77 -12.01
CA ARG A 134 -6.94 -0.42 -11.75
C ARG A 134 -5.99 0.67 -12.26
N ASP A 135 -5.39 0.46 -13.42
CA ASP A 135 -4.33 1.28 -14.03
C ASP A 135 -4.62 2.78 -14.00
N HIS A 136 -5.86 3.20 -14.27
CA HIS A 136 -6.24 4.62 -14.30
C HIS A 136 -6.43 5.26 -12.92
N ASP A 137 -6.61 4.47 -11.87
CA ASP A 137 -6.87 4.97 -10.53
C ASP A 137 -5.58 5.04 -9.69
N ILE A 138 -4.58 4.22 -10.03
CA ILE A 138 -3.35 4.06 -9.22
C ILE A 138 -2.21 4.88 -9.82
N ALA A 139 -1.82 5.92 -9.11
CA ALA A 139 -0.74 6.81 -9.54
C ALA A 139 0.67 6.28 -9.24
N ALA A 140 0.83 5.41 -8.24
CA ALA A 140 2.11 4.79 -7.89
C ALA A 140 1.93 3.60 -6.95
N VAL A 141 2.93 2.70 -6.95
CA VAL A 141 2.99 1.53 -6.06
C VAL A 141 4.34 1.51 -5.34
N VAL A 142 4.32 1.15 -4.06
CA VAL A 142 5.51 0.84 -3.26
C VAL A 142 5.34 -0.53 -2.62
N CYS A 143 6.30 -1.43 -2.86
CA CYS A 143 6.39 -2.74 -2.24
C CYS A 143 7.62 -2.80 -1.32
N ARG A 144 7.40 -3.01 -0.04
CA ARG A 144 8.44 -3.14 0.97
C ARG A 144 8.66 -4.61 1.26
N GLY A 145 9.66 -5.20 0.64
CA GLY A 145 9.85 -6.64 0.67
C GLY A 145 8.80 -7.42 -0.11
N GLY A 146 8.83 -8.74 0.04
CA GLY A 146 7.89 -9.66 -0.61
C GLY A 146 8.24 -10.02 -2.05
N LEU A 147 7.59 -11.07 -2.54
CA LEU A 147 7.79 -11.63 -3.88
C LEU A 147 6.69 -11.15 -4.81
N ILE A 148 6.91 -10.06 -5.54
CA ILE A 148 5.90 -9.46 -6.42
C ILE A 148 5.52 -10.35 -7.63
N ASP A 149 6.36 -11.32 -7.99
CA ASP A 149 6.07 -12.32 -9.03
C ASP A 149 4.88 -13.23 -8.67
N LEU A 150 4.55 -13.37 -7.39
CA LEU A 150 3.33 -14.04 -6.94
C LEU A 150 2.04 -13.30 -7.36
N ALA A 151 2.12 -12.07 -7.82
CA ALA A 151 0.98 -11.39 -8.46
C ALA A 151 0.53 -12.12 -9.71
N GLY A 152 1.46 -12.77 -10.40
CA GLY A 152 1.28 -13.46 -11.68
C GLY A 152 1.84 -12.64 -12.85
N LEU A 153 2.39 -13.35 -13.84
CA LEU A 153 3.09 -12.76 -14.97
C LEU A 153 2.25 -11.77 -15.78
N LEU A 154 0.95 -12.07 -15.95
CA LEU A 154 0.03 -11.18 -16.63
C LEU A 154 0.00 -9.79 -15.97
N TYR A 155 -0.13 -9.74 -14.65
CA TYR A 155 -0.23 -8.49 -13.91
C TYR A 155 1.09 -7.71 -13.87
N LEU A 156 2.23 -8.41 -13.89
CA LEU A 156 3.53 -7.74 -14.06
C LEU A 156 3.62 -7.04 -15.42
N ARG A 157 3.19 -7.71 -16.48
CA ARG A 157 3.26 -7.18 -17.86
C ARG A 157 2.24 -6.11 -18.18
N THR A 158 1.12 -6.07 -17.46
CA THR A 158 0.04 -5.07 -17.65
C THR A 158 0.08 -3.94 -16.64
N LEU A 159 0.98 -3.97 -15.67
CA LEU A 159 1.14 -2.88 -14.73
C LEU A 159 1.62 -1.61 -15.45
N GLU A 160 0.87 -0.52 -15.33
CA GLU A 160 1.23 0.80 -15.87
C GLU A 160 1.76 1.75 -14.79
N ALA A 161 1.27 1.60 -13.54
CA ALA A 161 1.66 2.45 -12.44
C ALA A 161 3.15 2.30 -12.10
N PRO A 162 3.87 3.41 -11.86
CA PRO A 162 5.26 3.38 -11.41
C PRO A 162 5.43 2.58 -10.13
N LEU A 163 6.40 1.66 -10.11
CA LEU A 163 6.65 0.73 -9.01
C LEU A 163 8.01 0.97 -8.36
N LEU A 164 8.02 1.19 -7.04
CA LEU A 164 9.21 1.12 -6.20
C LEU A 164 9.21 -0.20 -5.42
N GLN A 165 10.30 -0.95 -5.51
CA GLN A 165 10.56 -2.10 -4.66
C GLN A 165 11.69 -1.76 -3.70
N LEU A 166 11.44 -1.89 -2.40
CA LEU A 166 12.43 -1.75 -1.33
C LEU A 166 12.80 -3.15 -0.84
N VAL A 167 14.07 -3.47 -0.86
CA VAL A 167 14.62 -4.79 -0.50
C VAL A 167 15.72 -4.59 0.52
N GLU A 168 15.81 -5.44 1.52
CA GLU A 168 16.90 -5.41 2.47
C GLU A 168 18.23 -5.74 1.80
N GLU A 169 19.29 -5.02 2.19
CA GLU A 169 20.61 -5.11 1.54
C GLU A 169 21.21 -6.51 1.63
N ASN A 170 20.95 -7.23 2.71
CA ASN A 170 21.44 -8.59 2.96
C ASN A 170 20.51 -9.71 2.44
N ASP A 171 19.33 -9.39 1.91
CA ASP A 171 18.43 -10.38 1.29
C ASP A 171 18.73 -10.55 -0.21
N ALA A 172 19.82 -11.28 -0.49
CA ALA A 172 20.24 -11.55 -1.87
C ALA A 172 19.18 -12.33 -2.67
N ALA A 173 18.41 -13.20 -2.03
CA ALA A 173 17.36 -14.00 -2.66
C ALA A 173 16.20 -13.11 -3.11
N GLN A 174 15.74 -12.23 -2.23
CA GLN A 174 14.67 -11.28 -2.54
C GLN A 174 15.12 -10.26 -3.58
N LEU A 175 16.37 -9.77 -3.50
CA LEU A 175 16.92 -8.86 -4.51
C LEU A 175 16.99 -9.53 -5.90
N ALA A 176 17.40 -10.80 -5.96
CA ALA A 176 17.40 -11.55 -7.22
C ALA A 176 15.96 -11.74 -7.76
N ALA A 177 14.98 -12.03 -6.89
CA ALA A 177 13.58 -12.15 -7.28
C ALA A 177 13.03 -10.81 -7.80
N ALA A 178 13.30 -9.71 -7.10
CA ALA A 178 12.89 -8.36 -7.52
C ALA A 178 13.46 -7.98 -8.90
N ARG A 179 14.73 -8.29 -9.16
CA ARG A 179 15.37 -8.06 -10.45
C ARG A 179 14.82 -8.94 -11.56
N ARG A 180 14.42 -10.20 -11.26
CA ARG A 180 13.73 -11.05 -12.24
C ARG A 180 12.37 -10.49 -12.60
N ALA A 181 11.57 -10.14 -11.61
CA ALA A 181 10.26 -9.53 -11.81
C ALA A 181 10.35 -8.21 -12.60
N GLN A 182 11.38 -7.40 -12.34
CA GLN A 182 11.62 -6.14 -13.04
C GLN A 182 11.77 -6.31 -14.56
N LYS A 183 12.29 -7.44 -15.03
CA LYS A 183 12.43 -7.73 -16.47
C LYS A 183 11.08 -7.94 -17.17
N GLU A 184 10.06 -8.31 -16.42
CA GLU A 184 8.70 -8.55 -16.93
C GLU A 184 7.82 -7.29 -16.88
N LEU A 185 8.24 -6.26 -16.14
CA LEU A 185 7.50 -5.01 -15.98
C LEU A 185 7.71 -4.10 -17.20
N GLN A 186 6.62 -3.56 -17.72
CA GLN A 186 6.64 -2.48 -18.72
C GLN A 186 6.62 -1.10 -18.05
N ALA A 187 6.05 -1.02 -16.86
CA ALA A 187 6.02 0.22 -16.08
C ALA A 187 7.42 0.68 -15.65
N LEU A 188 7.53 1.97 -15.38
CA LEU A 188 8.70 2.52 -14.67
C LEU A 188 8.88 1.78 -13.36
N SER A 189 9.95 1.02 -13.22
CA SER A 189 10.22 0.28 -12.00
C SER A 189 11.61 0.60 -11.46
N THR A 190 11.70 0.70 -10.14
CA THR A 190 12.95 0.96 -9.42
C THR A 190 13.06 -0.04 -8.27
N VAL A 191 14.21 -0.71 -8.20
CA VAL A 191 14.58 -1.55 -7.05
C VAL A 191 15.64 -0.80 -6.26
N ARG A 192 15.41 -0.60 -4.97
CA ARG A 192 16.36 0.00 -4.04
C ARG A 192 16.63 -0.91 -2.87
N THR A 193 17.88 -1.01 -2.50
CA THR A 193 18.27 -1.67 -1.25
C THR A 193 18.23 -0.67 -0.12
N ILE A 194 17.79 -1.13 1.02
CA ILE A 194 17.80 -0.39 2.28
C ILE A 194 18.69 -1.13 3.27
N PRO A 195 19.39 -0.37 4.16
CA PRO A 195 20.27 -0.98 5.16
C PRO A 195 19.56 -2.05 5.96
N GLU A 196 20.35 -3.07 6.31
CA GLU A 196 19.95 -4.13 7.20
C GLU A 196 19.52 -3.56 8.54
N ILE A 197 18.26 -3.39 8.72
CA ILE A 197 17.66 -3.42 10.04
C ILE A 197 16.19 -3.61 9.76
N GLY A 198 15.81 -4.85 9.97
CA GLY A 198 14.48 -5.36 9.65
C GLY A 198 13.43 -4.28 9.67
N PHE A 199 12.58 -4.32 8.69
CA PHE A 199 11.31 -3.57 8.71
C PHE A 199 10.56 -3.78 10.05
N GLU A 200 11.15 -4.57 10.92
CA GLU A 200 10.58 -5.08 12.17
C GLU A 200 10.78 -4.17 13.38
N ILE A 201 11.63 -3.13 13.30
CA ILE A 201 11.88 -2.25 14.44
C ILE A 201 11.56 -0.81 14.04
N ALA A 202 10.40 -0.31 14.47
CA ALA A 202 10.05 1.10 14.32
C ALA A 202 11.14 1.99 14.94
N GLY A 203 11.58 3.02 14.18
CA GLY A 203 12.66 3.90 14.61
C GLY A 203 14.07 3.39 14.28
N SER A 204 14.20 2.25 13.62
CA SER A 204 15.49 1.82 13.07
C SER A 204 15.89 2.65 11.86
N ALA A 205 17.21 2.76 11.60
CA ALA A 205 17.72 3.48 10.44
C ALA A 205 17.19 2.91 9.11
N GLY A 206 16.99 1.59 9.01
CA GLY A 206 16.41 0.92 7.85
C GLY A 206 14.94 1.28 7.67
N PHE A 207 14.15 1.28 8.75
CA PHE A 207 12.75 1.68 8.69
C PHE A 207 12.59 3.16 8.28
N GLU A 208 13.38 4.06 8.86
CA GLU A 208 13.38 5.48 8.50
C GLU A 208 13.79 5.70 7.03
N ALA A 209 14.78 4.95 6.55
CA ALA A 209 15.18 4.98 5.15
C ALA A 209 14.01 4.51 4.25
N ALA A 210 13.35 3.40 4.58
CA ALA A 210 12.19 2.92 3.85
C ALA A 210 11.02 3.90 3.86
N ALA A 211 10.71 4.51 5.01
CA ALA A 211 9.66 5.51 5.13
C ALA A 211 9.97 6.76 4.28
N ARG A 212 11.21 7.22 4.29
CA ARG A 212 11.66 8.36 3.47
C ARG A 212 11.55 8.06 1.98
N GLU A 213 12.04 6.91 1.51
CA GLU A 213 11.95 6.50 0.11
C GLU A 213 10.49 6.34 -0.34
N THR A 214 9.65 5.73 0.49
CA THR A 214 8.22 5.57 0.25
C THR A 214 7.54 6.92 0.08
N THR A 215 7.78 7.85 1.01
CA THR A 215 7.21 9.20 0.99
C THR A 215 7.64 9.97 -0.26
N GLN A 216 8.94 9.98 -0.58
CA GLN A 216 9.45 10.67 -1.76
C GLN A 216 8.87 10.11 -3.06
N TRP A 217 8.68 8.78 -3.13
CA TRP A 217 8.09 8.14 -4.29
C TRP A 217 6.65 8.61 -4.52
N PHE A 218 5.81 8.59 -3.51
CA PHE A 218 4.43 9.04 -3.63
C PHE A 218 4.32 10.53 -3.93
N CYS A 219 5.03 11.40 -3.22
CA CYS A 219 5.02 12.84 -3.50
C CYS A 219 5.40 13.15 -4.95
N LYS A 220 6.45 12.50 -5.47
CA LYS A 220 6.90 12.67 -6.85
C LYS A 220 5.84 12.25 -7.88
N HIS A 221 5.20 11.10 -7.66
CA HIS A 221 4.27 10.54 -8.65
C HIS A 221 2.88 11.16 -8.58
N PHE A 222 2.39 11.55 -7.42
CA PHE A 222 1.17 12.34 -7.30
C PHE A 222 1.28 13.70 -7.99
N ALA A 223 2.40 14.40 -7.84
CA ALA A 223 2.65 15.66 -8.54
C ALA A 223 2.62 15.49 -10.08
N ARG A 224 3.18 14.39 -10.59
CA ARG A 224 3.13 14.06 -12.02
C ARG A 224 1.73 13.71 -12.51
N HIS A 225 0.99 12.95 -11.72
CA HIS A 225 -0.39 12.58 -12.04
C HIS A 225 -1.29 13.81 -12.17
N ALA A 226 -1.21 14.74 -11.21
CA ALA A 226 -1.94 16.00 -11.26
C ALA A 226 -1.60 16.83 -12.51
N SER A 227 -0.32 16.90 -12.89
CA SER A 227 0.14 17.61 -14.10
C SER A 227 -0.35 16.97 -15.40
N SER A 228 -0.52 15.66 -15.42
CA SER A 228 -1.04 14.92 -16.59
C SER A 228 -2.55 15.11 -16.77
N THR A 229 -3.30 15.13 -15.66
CA THR A 229 -4.77 15.31 -15.68
C THR A 229 -5.16 16.76 -16.06
N ALA A 230 -4.35 17.74 -15.69
CA ALA A 230 -4.57 19.14 -16.04
C ALA A 230 -4.33 19.46 -17.54
N LYS A 231 -3.72 18.55 -18.30
CA LYS A 231 -3.43 18.70 -19.74
C LYS A 231 -4.44 17.98 -20.66
N ARG A 232 -5.37 17.24 -20.10
CA ARG A 232 -6.48 16.58 -20.81
C ARG A 232 -7.78 17.37 -20.65
#